data_09a284d6dea42c19d2e1059c1461d836
#
_entry.id   09a284d6dea42c19d2e1059c1461d836
#
_cell.length_a   1.000
_cell.length_b   1.000
_cell.length_c   1.000
_cell.angle_alpha   90.00
_cell.angle_beta   90.00
_cell.angle_gamma   90.00
#
_symmetry.space_group_name_H-M   'P 1'
#
loop_
_entity.id
_entity.type
_entity.pdbx_description
1 polymer ?
#
loop_
_entity_poly.entity_id
_entity_poly.type
_entity_poly.pdbx_seq_one_letter_code
_entity_poly.pdbx_strand_id
1 'polypeptide(L)'
;MIETRRDFLKLAAAAAVASVLGQRQAFAQSRASIEPGDRVYITNEDSNTITVVDPRSNTVETTINLTSFDEDARPPFRLVTAGVMPTPAAMIHKPLYHGCIDAHGAVPSPDGRFLATSGRGSSNVYLIDAVNKKVVGNTANPLAGPNTNNERISSGILVGREPHEPTFTRNGKELWVTLRGEDRIAILDVERAMRQAGGVESGAILRFVDTINGPAQVWFDARGALAFVASQKVSKVDVFRVNQDANGYSQPQRLTTIDITAQDKPAFTPFLKTTPDGKEVWFSHKLADAVSARSATEPFGLLDTVPLGKLARPNHVEFVENRKGNVVYASLARVDDNGPGGVAASQIAIIDRSAAPGTRKVVGTFFSRAREAHGIWTNPANDLLYVAHEQDELPGTPNAGQTCCSAFDVSDPFNPKFIAQIPLGALKLPSGELRNKKSINLVYVRPGYKGQTS
;
A
#
# COMPACT_ATOMS: atom_id res chain seq x y z
N MET A 1 -4.25 -51.61 9.26
CA MET A 1 -5.62 -51.59 9.77
C MET A 1 -5.66 -50.60 10.92
N ILE A 2 -6.51 -49.57 10.82
CA ILE A 2 -6.73 -48.62 11.92
C ILE A 2 -7.63 -49.35 12.91
N GLU A 3 -7.07 -49.74 14.01
CA GLU A 3 -7.73 -50.72 14.90
C GLU A 3 -8.85 -50.13 15.78
N THR A 4 -8.95 -48.81 15.97
CA THR A 4 -10.12 -48.23 16.66
C THR A 4 -10.33 -46.77 16.33
N ARG A 5 -11.60 -46.29 16.43
CA ARG A 5 -12.01 -44.89 16.39
C ARG A 5 -11.19 -44.00 17.35
N ARG A 6 -10.67 -44.60 18.41
CA ARG A 6 -9.86 -43.96 19.45
C ARG A 6 -8.44 -43.65 18.97
N ASP A 7 -7.87 -44.45 18.08
CA ASP A 7 -6.53 -44.25 17.53
C ASP A 7 -6.54 -43.20 16.42
N PHE A 8 -7.63 -43.15 15.63
CA PHE A 8 -7.86 -42.04 14.66
C PHE A 8 -7.97 -40.69 15.35
N LEU A 9 -8.70 -40.62 16.49
CA LEU A 9 -8.83 -39.39 17.28
C LEU A 9 -7.51 -38.99 17.93
N LYS A 10 -6.67 -39.91 18.34
CA LYS A 10 -5.33 -39.63 18.87
C LYS A 10 -4.39 -39.12 17.78
N LEU A 11 -4.43 -39.70 16.57
CA LEU A 11 -3.64 -39.23 15.44
C LEU A 11 -4.09 -37.81 14.99
N ALA A 12 -5.38 -37.55 14.92
CA ALA A 12 -5.93 -36.25 14.58
C ALA A 12 -5.57 -35.19 15.64
N ALA A 13 -5.63 -35.52 16.92
CA ALA A 13 -5.20 -34.66 18.02
C ALA A 13 -3.68 -34.38 17.97
N ALA A 14 -2.87 -35.40 17.71
CA ALA A 14 -1.41 -35.22 17.58
C ALA A 14 -1.03 -34.37 16.38
N ALA A 15 -1.72 -34.51 15.23
CA ALA A 15 -1.51 -33.68 14.05
C ALA A 15 -1.92 -32.23 14.31
N ALA A 16 -3.04 -31.99 15.00
CA ALA A 16 -3.48 -30.65 15.38
C ALA A 16 -2.49 -29.99 16.36
N VAL A 17 -1.99 -30.72 17.36
CA VAL A 17 -0.99 -30.20 18.29
C VAL A 17 0.34 -29.92 17.58
N ALA A 18 0.78 -30.77 16.66
CA ALA A 18 1.99 -30.56 15.89
C ALA A 18 1.88 -29.33 14.96
N SER A 19 0.70 -29.10 14.35
CA SER A 19 0.44 -27.93 13.53
C SER A 19 0.43 -26.63 14.36
N VAL A 20 -0.17 -26.65 15.55
CA VAL A 20 -0.19 -25.49 16.48
C VAL A 20 1.21 -25.20 17.03
N LEU A 21 1.99 -26.23 17.36
CA LEU A 21 3.37 -26.07 17.82
C LEU A 21 4.28 -25.56 16.68
N GLY A 22 4.12 -26.06 15.46
CA GLY A 22 4.84 -25.58 14.29
C GLY A 22 4.51 -24.10 13.96
N GLN A 23 3.24 -23.72 14.06
CA GLN A 23 2.82 -22.32 13.89
C GLN A 23 3.37 -21.43 15.01
N ARG A 24 3.38 -21.89 16.27
CA ARG A 24 3.96 -21.13 17.39
C ARG A 24 5.48 -20.97 17.27
N GLN A 25 6.21 -21.98 16.77
CA GLN A 25 7.64 -21.86 16.52
C GLN A 25 7.96 -20.92 15.35
N ALA A 26 7.25 -21.01 14.24
CA ALA A 26 7.40 -20.11 13.12
C ALA A 26 7.12 -18.65 13.52
N PHE A 27 6.04 -18.44 14.27
CA PHE A 27 5.69 -17.12 14.80
C PHE A 27 6.71 -16.57 15.81
N ALA A 28 7.28 -17.43 16.66
CA ALA A 28 8.34 -17.03 17.60
C ALA A 28 9.63 -16.66 16.87
N GLN A 29 9.96 -17.33 15.78
CA GLN A 29 11.13 -17.00 14.95
C GLN A 29 10.93 -15.68 14.19
N SER A 30 9.76 -15.47 13.60
CA SER A 30 9.40 -14.21 12.92
C SER A 30 9.35 -13.03 13.90
N ARG A 31 8.94 -13.26 15.14
CA ARG A 31 8.93 -12.20 16.18
C ARG A 31 10.33 -11.69 16.51
N ALA A 32 11.37 -12.51 16.39
CA ALA A 32 12.74 -12.08 16.66
C ALA A 32 13.24 -10.99 15.69
N SER A 33 12.61 -10.84 14.51
CA SER A 33 12.93 -9.82 13.51
C SER A 33 12.16 -8.51 13.70
N ILE A 34 11.17 -8.47 14.61
CA ILE A 34 10.30 -7.31 14.86
C ILE A 34 10.92 -6.43 15.94
N GLU A 35 11.19 -5.18 15.62
CA GLU A 35 11.66 -4.19 16.57
C GLU A 35 10.48 -3.54 17.34
N PRO A 36 10.69 -3.03 18.57
CA PRO A 36 9.61 -2.45 19.39
C PRO A 36 8.83 -1.31 18.72
N GLY A 37 9.49 -0.54 17.86
CA GLY A 37 8.89 0.59 17.14
C GLY A 37 8.18 0.24 15.84
N ASP A 38 8.29 -1.02 15.38
CA ASP A 38 7.71 -1.46 14.12
C ASP A 38 6.18 -1.37 14.13
N ARG A 39 5.60 -0.86 13.06
CA ARG A 39 4.14 -0.79 12.86
C ARG A 39 3.77 -1.01 11.40
N VAL A 40 2.57 -1.55 11.19
CA VAL A 40 1.94 -1.63 9.88
C VAL A 40 0.87 -0.55 9.79
N TYR A 41 0.99 0.33 8.80
CA TYR A 41 0.03 1.40 8.53
C TYR A 41 -0.81 1.01 7.33
N ILE A 42 -2.13 1.05 7.48
CA ILE A 42 -3.10 0.57 6.48
C ILE A 42 -4.08 1.68 6.16
N THR A 43 -4.12 2.12 4.91
CA THR A 43 -5.08 3.13 4.45
C THR A 43 -6.43 2.50 4.20
N ASN A 44 -7.49 3.12 4.75
CA ASN A 44 -8.87 2.70 4.60
C ASN A 44 -9.63 3.75 3.81
N GLU A 45 -9.83 3.48 2.53
CA GLU A 45 -10.31 4.44 1.53
C GLU A 45 -11.68 5.01 1.88
N ASP A 46 -12.66 4.13 2.17
CA ASP A 46 -14.05 4.54 2.40
C ASP A 46 -14.32 5.13 3.79
N SER A 47 -13.41 4.94 4.73
CA SER A 47 -13.53 5.50 6.09
C SER A 47 -12.65 6.73 6.34
N ASN A 48 -11.77 7.11 5.40
CA ASN A 48 -10.86 8.23 5.53
C ASN A 48 -9.93 8.10 6.74
N THR A 49 -9.46 6.89 7.02
CA THR A 49 -8.66 6.57 8.19
C THR A 49 -7.39 5.81 7.81
N ILE A 50 -6.44 5.78 8.74
CA ILE A 50 -5.28 4.89 8.68
C ILE A 50 -5.30 4.02 9.94
N THR A 51 -5.38 2.72 9.78
CA THR A 51 -5.25 1.77 10.89
C THR A 51 -3.78 1.48 11.15
N VAL A 52 -3.39 1.46 12.42
CA VAL A 52 -2.03 1.12 12.87
C VAL A 52 -2.07 -0.22 13.60
N VAL A 53 -1.33 -1.18 13.10
CA VAL A 53 -1.22 -2.54 13.67
C VAL A 53 0.14 -2.72 14.32
N ASP A 54 0.16 -3.27 15.54
CA ASP A 54 1.39 -3.76 16.18
C ASP A 54 1.72 -5.18 15.65
N PRO A 55 2.81 -5.37 14.90
CA PRO A 55 3.14 -6.67 14.33
C PRO A 55 3.55 -7.72 15.38
N ARG A 56 3.91 -7.32 16.60
CA ARG A 56 4.27 -8.26 17.67
C ARG A 56 3.06 -9.01 18.21
N SER A 57 1.92 -8.36 18.26
CA SER A 57 0.64 -8.92 18.71
C SER A 57 -0.30 -9.28 17.57
N ASN A 58 -0.08 -8.71 16.38
CA ASN A 58 -1.02 -8.71 15.25
C ASN A 58 -2.40 -8.16 15.66
N THR A 59 -2.39 -7.05 16.35
CA THR A 59 -3.61 -6.34 16.79
C THR A 59 -3.58 -4.88 16.40
N VAL A 60 -4.75 -4.30 16.21
CA VAL A 60 -4.88 -2.86 16.00
C VAL A 60 -4.47 -2.12 17.26
N GLU A 61 -3.49 -1.24 17.16
CA GLU A 61 -3.07 -0.37 18.23
C GLU A 61 -3.90 0.92 18.26
N THR A 62 -4.11 1.54 17.11
CA THR A 62 -4.90 2.78 16.98
C THR A 62 -5.40 2.97 15.55
N THR A 63 -6.32 3.90 15.39
CA THR A 63 -6.79 4.38 14.09
C THR A 63 -6.62 5.89 14.01
N ILE A 64 -5.91 6.37 13.00
CA ILE A 64 -5.70 7.80 12.74
C ILE A 64 -6.85 8.30 11.86
N ASN A 65 -7.58 9.29 12.35
CA ASN A 65 -8.63 9.95 11.61
C ASN A 65 -8.04 11.09 10.76
N LEU A 66 -8.25 11.04 9.46
CA LEU A 66 -7.80 12.11 8.53
C LEU A 66 -8.83 13.23 8.39
N THR A 67 -10.05 13.02 8.88
CA THR A 67 -11.09 14.05 8.85
C THR A 67 -10.98 14.95 10.08
N SER A 68 -11.52 16.16 9.98
CA SER A 68 -11.53 17.11 11.08
C SER A 68 -12.87 17.14 11.82
N PHE A 69 -13.90 16.47 11.33
CA PHE A 69 -15.19 16.39 11.98
C PHE A 69 -15.43 14.98 12.51
N ASP A 70 -15.22 14.81 13.81
CA ASP A 70 -15.41 13.53 14.49
C ASP A 70 -16.88 13.13 14.62
N GLU A 71 -17.79 14.08 14.39
CA GLU A 71 -19.22 13.91 14.64
C GLU A 71 -20.01 13.43 13.43
N ASP A 72 -19.50 13.60 12.22
CA ASP A 72 -20.21 13.17 11.04
C ASP A 72 -19.95 11.69 10.76
N ALA A 73 -20.64 10.84 11.50
CA ALA A 73 -20.60 9.39 11.34
C ALA A 73 -21.43 8.89 10.15
N ARG A 74 -22.09 9.76 9.40
CA ARG A 74 -22.94 9.35 8.26
C ARG A 74 -22.06 8.88 7.11
N PRO A 75 -22.09 7.61 6.75
CA PRO A 75 -21.46 7.18 5.53
C PRO A 75 -22.20 7.78 4.31
N PRO A 76 -21.53 8.15 3.25
CA PRO A 76 -20.08 8.18 3.03
C PRO A 76 -19.45 9.56 3.25
N PHE A 77 -20.15 10.48 3.92
CA PHE A 77 -19.86 11.89 3.92
C PHE A 77 -19.22 12.36 5.22
N ARG A 78 -17.89 12.32 5.26
CA ARG A 78 -17.14 13.13 6.20
C ARG A 78 -16.67 14.37 5.48
N LEU A 79 -17.05 15.53 5.99
CA LEU A 79 -16.63 16.80 5.40
C LEU A 79 -15.10 16.91 5.44
N VAL A 80 -14.53 17.24 4.30
CA VAL A 80 -13.12 17.53 4.16
C VAL A 80 -12.87 18.93 4.70
N THR A 81 -12.05 19.02 5.71
CA THR A 81 -11.85 20.29 6.44
C THR A 81 -10.72 21.15 5.93
N ALA A 82 -9.95 20.72 4.98
CA ALA A 82 -8.94 21.58 4.37
C ALA A 82 -9.53 22.59 3.38
N GLY A 83 -10.85 22.76 3.33
CA GLY A 83 -11.53 23.68 2.41
C GLY A 83 -11.47 23.27 0.94
N VAL A 84 -11.07 22.04 0.66
CA VAL A 84 -10.92 21.53 -0.70
C VAL A 84 -12.21 20.82 -1.11
N MET A 85 -12.81 21.31 -2.16
CA MET A 85 -13.96 20.66 -2.77
C MET A 85 -13.52 19.40 -3.53
N PRO A 86 -14.33 18.32 -3.52
CA PRO A 86 -14.08 17.15 -4.34
C PRO A 86 -13.89 17.56 -5.81
N THR A 87 -12.96 16.93 -6.47
CA THR A 87 -12.72 17.23 -7.87
C THR A 87 -13.77 16.57 -8.75
N PRO A 88 -14.12 17.16 -9.91
CA PRO A 88 -15.00 16.52 -10.87
C PRO A 88 -14.55 15.12 -11.28
N ALA A 89 -13.23 14.88 -11.36
CA ALA A 89 -12.67 13.59 -11.70
C ALA A 89 -12.97 12.53 -10.62
N ALA A 90 -12.77 12.86 -9.34
CA ALA A 90 -13.11 11.98 -8.23
C ALA A 90 -14.62 11.70 -8.19
N MET A 91 -15.45 12.69 -8.46
CA MET A 91 -16.90 12.56 -8.52
C MET A 91 -17.39 11.66 -9.66
N ILE A 92 -16.71 11.68 -10.81
CA ILE A 92 -17.06 10.84 -11.96
C ILE A 92 -16.74 9.37 -11.65
N HIS A 93 -15.58 9.10 -11.07
CA HIS A 93 -15.16 7.73 -10.79
C HIS A 93 -15.88 7.12 -9.58
N LYS A 94 -16.15 7.93 -8.57
CA LYS A 94 -16.79 7.48 -7.33
C LYS A 94 -17.73 8.57 -6.79
N PRO A 95 -18.95 8.66 -7.31
CA PRO A 95 -19.92 9.67 -6.87
C PRO A 95 -20.17 9.67 -5.36
N LEU A 96 -19.94 8.52 -4.70
CA LEU A 96 -20.11 8.36 -3.26
C LEU A 96 -19.00 9.02 -2.42
N TYR A 97 -17.89 9.42 -3.03
CA TYR A 97 -16.79 10.11 -2.35
C TYR A 97 -16.92 11.63 -2.34
N HIS A 98 -18.06 12.12 -2.72
CA HIS A 98 -18.32 13.56 -2.68
C HIS A 98 -18.12 14.10 -1.26
N GLY A 99 -17.11 14.92 -1.06
CA GLY A 99 -16.72 15.41 0.26
C GLY A 99 -15.80 14.49 1.08
N CYS A 100 -15.41 13.33 0.57
CA CYS A 100 -14.49 12.40 1.23
C CYS A 100 -13.03 12.69 0.91
N ILE A 101 -12.14 12.22 1.78
CA ILE A 101 -10.68 12.24 1.57
C ILE A 101 -10.28 11.15 0.59
N ASP A 102 -10.87 9.95 0.73
CA ASP A 102 -10.52 8.79 -0.08
C ASP A 102 -9.02 8.44 0.10
N ALA A 103 -8.63 8.04 1.33
CA ALA A 103 -7.25 7.75 1.71
C ALA A 103 -6.72 6.54 0.93
N HIS A 104 -5.71 6.76 0.06
CA HIS A 104 -5.32 5.76 -0.93
C HIS A 104 -3.87 5.30 -0.80
N GLY A 105 -2.93 5.93 -1.51
CA GLY A 105 -1.53 5.57 -1.49
C GLY A 105 -0.86 5.89 -0.16
N ALA A 106 0.06 5.05 0.28
CA ALA A 106 0.89 5.31 1.45
C ALA A 106 2.32 4.82 1.22
N VAL A 107 3.30 5.68 1.52
CA VAL A 107 4.73 5.34 1.39
C VAL A 107 5.49 5.93 2.60
N PRO A 108 6.38 5.15 3.25
CA PRO A 108 7.19 5.65 4.34
C PRO A 108 8.33 6.54 3.83
N SER A 109 8.76 7.48 4.67
CA SER A 109 10.01 8.21 4.45
C SER A 109 11.22 7.25 4.49
N PRO A 110 12.36 7.61 3.85
CA PRO A 110 13.54 6.74 3.83
C PRO A 110 14.08 6.36 5.20
N ASP A 111 13.78 7.15 6.24
CA ASP A 111 14.15 6.88 7.63
C ASP A 111 13.01 6.30 8.49
N GLY A 112 11.86 6.04 7.89
CA GLY A 112 10.70 5.45 8.55
C GLY A 112 10.06 6.30 9.66
N ARG A 113 10.47 7.56 9.84
CA ARG A 113 9.88 8.42 10.87
C ARG A 113 8.55 9.05 10.47
N PHE A 114 8.30 9.13 9.18
CA PHE A 114 7.09 9.67 8.61
C PHE A 114 6.55 8.74 7.54
N LEU A 115 5.29 8.90 7.21
CA LEU A 115 4.71 8.38 5.98
C LEU A 115 3.88 9.47 5.31
N ALA A 116 3.77 9.40 4.01
CA ALA A 116 2.88 10.23 3.23
C ALA A 116 1.70 9.39 2.75
N THR A 117 0.50 9.95 2.77
CA THR A 117 -0.69 9.32 2.18
C THR A 117 -1.46 10.31 1.33
N SER A 118 -2.02 9.82 0.22
CA SER A 118 -2.86 10.62 -0.66
C SER A 118 -4.32 10.58 -0.25
N GLY A 119 -4.99 11.73 -0.36
CA GLY A 119 -6.43 11.86 -0.33
C GLY A 119 -6.96 12.13 -1.72
N ARG A 120 -7.33 11.07 -2.45
CA ARG A 120 -7.75 11.17 -3.86
C ARG A 120 -8.95 12.07 -4.06
N GLY A 121 -9.94 11.93 -3.20
CA GLY A 121 -11.19 12.69 -3.25
C GLY A 121 -11.02 14.15 -2.81
N SER A 122 -10.07 14.44 -1.93
CA SER A 122 -9.83 15.78 -1.38
C SER A 122 -8.71 16.56 -2.06
N SER A 123 -8.02 15.96 -3.03
CA SER A 123 -6.89 16.59 -3.72
C SER A 123 -5.69 16.93 -2.82
N ASN A 124 -5.55 16.24 -1.70
CA ASN A 124 -4.55 16.50 -0.68
C ASN A 124 -3.54 15.36 -0.54
N VAL A 125 -2.40 15.70 0.06
CA VAL A 125 -1.48 14.74 0.67
C VAL A 125 -1.40 15.04 2.16
N TYR A 126 -1.34 13.98 2.96
CA TYR A 126 -1.17 14.04 4.41
C TYR A 126 0.19 13.46 4.79
N LEU A 127 0.91 14.14 5.67
CA LEU A 127 2.10 13.62 6.31
C LEU A 127 1.72 13.08 7.68
N ILE A 128 2.17 11.88 7.98
CA ILE A 128 1.88 11.18 9.24
C ILE A 128 3.20 10.99 10.00
N ASP A 129 3.23 11.47 11.23
CA ASP A 129 4.29 11.11 12.17
C ASP A 129 4.11 9.65 12.59
N ALA A 130 5.01 8.79 12.13
CA ALA A 130 4.93 7.35 12.38
C ALA A 130 5.30 6.98 13.83
N VAL A 131 6.03 7.84 14.55
CA VAL A 131 6.37 7.62 15.95
C VAL A 131 5.18 7.96 16.85
N ASN A 132 4.60 9.14 16.62
CA ASN A 132 3.49 9.66 17.43
C ASN A 132 2.11 9.24 16.90
N LYS A 133 2.04 8.59 15.74
CA LYS A 133 0.82 8.06 15.09
C LYS A 133 -0.27 9.11 14.91
N LYS A 134 0.10 10.24 14.34
CA LYS A 134 -0.81 11.38 14.11
C LYS A 134 -0.48 12.15 12.85
N VAL A 135 -1.45 12.85 12.32
CA VAL A 135 -1.25 13.78 11.20
C VAL A 135 -0.34 14.93 11.65
N VAL A 136 0.69 15.20 10.82
CA VAL A 136 1.60 16.33 11.05
C VAL A 136 0.87 17.64 10.74
N GLY A 137 1.10 18.66 11.61
CA GLY A 137 0.56 20.00 11.38
C GLY A 137 -0.92 20.17 11.73
N ASN A 138 -1.52 19.29 12.53
CA ASN A 138 -2.86 19.52 13.07
C ASN A 138 -2.88 20.80 13.91
N THR A 139 -3.74 21.74 13.56
CA THR A 139 -3.91 23.03 14.23
C THR A 139 -5.21 23.09 15.01
N ALA A 140 -5.32 24.08 15.91
CA ALA A 140 -6.59 24.38 16.55
C ALA A 140 -7.63 24.76 15.50
N ASN A 141 -8.84 24.22 15.63
CA ASN A 141 -9.94 24.58 14.75
C ASN A 141 -10.47 25.97 15.12
N PRO A 142 -10.36 26.98 14.25
CA PRO A 142 -10.86 28.33 14.55
C PRO A 142 -12.38 28.39 14.64
N LEU A 143 -13.09 27.36 14.19
CA LEU A 143 -14.55 27.22 14.28
C LEU A 143 -14.98 26.34 15.42
N ALA A 144 -14.05 25.86 16.26
CA ALA A 144 -14.39 25.07 17.43
C ALA A 144 -15.24 25.91 18.39
N GLY A 145 -16.34 25.32 18.88
CA GLY A 145 -17.29 25.97 19.75
C GLY A 145 -18.10 24.93 20.53
N PRO A 146 -19.02 25.39 21.40
CA PRO A 146 -19.75 24.48 22.28
C PRO A 146 -20.59 23.41 21.56
N ASN A 147 -20.83 23.56 20.28
CA ASN A 147 -21.59 22.62 19.44
C ASN A 147 -20.71 21.84 18.49
N THR A 148 -19.38 21.94 18.58
CA THR A 148 -18.43 21.19 17.76
C THR A 148 -17.42 20.52 18.68
N ASN A 149 -17.32 19.19 18.65
CA ASN A 149 -16.34 18.45 19.45
C ASN A 149 -14.97 18.41 18.77
N ASN A 150 -14.79 19.21 17.74
CA ASN A 150 -13.62 19.15 16.89
C ASN A 150 -12.64 20.27 17.20
N GLU A 151 -11.76 20.02 18.15
CA GLU A 151 -10.79 21.00 18.62
C GLU A 151 -9.65 21.26 17.62
N ARG A 152 -9.43 20.36 16.65
CA ARG A 152 -8.28 20.44 15.74
C ARG A 152 -8.68 20.15 14.30
N ILE A 153 -7.97 20.78 13.38
CA ILE A 153 -8.10 20.57 11.93
C ILE A 153 -6.93 19.74 11.43
N SER A 154 -7.21 18.66 10.70
CA SER A 154 -6.21 17.88 9.97
C SER A 154 -5.61 18.68 8.82
N SER A 155 -4.29 18.69 8.73
CA SER A 155 -3.55 19.48 7.76
C SER A 155 -3.19 18.68 6.53
N GLY A 156 -4.14 18.55 5.58
CA GLY A 156 -3.85 18.08 4.24
C GLY A 156 -3.21 19.18 3.40
N ILE A 157 -2.16 18.86 2.64
CA ILE A 157 -1.51 19.76 1.70
C ILE A 157 -2.19 19.63 0.35
N LEU A 158 -2.81 20.70 -0.15
CA LEU A 158 -3.42 20.70 -1.47
C LEU A 158 -2.34 20.55 -2.55
N VAL A 159 -2.45 19.51 -3.38
CA VAL A 159 -1.45 19.21 -4.43
C VAL A 159 -2.02 19.22 -5.83
N GLY A 160 -3.30 18.93 -6.01
CA GLY A 160 -3.97 18.85 -7.31
C GLY A 160 -4.88 17.64 -7.42
N ARG A 161 -5.55 17.48 -8.56
CA ARG A 161 -6.64 16.52 -8.75
C ARG A 161 -6.18 15.06 -8.73
N GLU A 162 -6.91 14.25 -7.96
CA GLU A 162 -6.70 12.80 -7.84
C GLU A 162 -5.23 12.42 -7.53
N PRO A 163 -4.63 12.92 -6.44
CA PRO A 163 -3.32 12.44 -6.05
C PRO A 163 -3.43 10.94 -5.76
N HIS A 164 -2.57 10.14 -6.41
CA HIS A 164 -2.71 8.68 -6.32
C HIS A 164 -1.64 8.06 -5.43
N GLU A 165 -0.37 8.26 -5.74
CA GLU A 165 0.72 7.73 -4.93
C GLU A 165 1.74 8.82 -4.61
N PRO A 166 1.98 9.12 -3.33
CA PRO A 166 3.11 9.92 -2.89
C PRO A 166 4.35 9.02 -2.74
N THR A 167 5.54 9.49 -3.12
CA THR A 167 6.79 8.75 -2.93
C THR A 167 7.92 9.72 -2.58
N PHE A 168 8.64 9.43 -1.48
CA PHE A 168 9.81 10.21 -1.09
C PHE A 168 11.01 9.93 -2.01
N THR A 169 11.76 10.98 -2.33
CA THR A 169 13.11 10.80 -2.90
C THR A 169 14.00 10.02 -1.93
N ARG A 170 15.01 9.31 -2.43
CA ARG A 170 15.89 8.47 -1.60
C ARG A 170 16.63 9.23 -0.50
N ASN A 171 16.88 10.52 -0.71
CA ASN A 171 17.48 11.39 0.31
C ASN A 171 16.43 12.01 1.28
N GLY A 172 15.13 11.76 1.07
CA GLY A 172 14.04 12.24 1.90
C GLY A 172 13.72 13.73 1.82
N LYS A 173 14.36 14.48 0.91
CA LYS A 173 14.14 15.93 0.81
C LYS A 173 12.89 16.33 0.09
N GLU A 174 12.47 15.53 -0.88
CA GLU A 174 11.31 15.80 -1.69
C GLU A 174 10.28 14.67 -1.59
N LEU A 175 9.02 15.03 -1.74
CA LEU A 175 7.90 14.13 -1.93
C LEU A 175 7.32 14.36 -3.32
N TRP A 176 7.36 13.33 -4.16
CA TRP A 176 6.75 13.34 -5.49
C TRP A 176 5.37 12.71 -5.41
N VAL A 177 4.36 13.41 -5.91
CA VAL A 177 2.95 12.99 -5.85
C VAL A 177 2.38 12.95 -7.25
N THR A 178 1.98 11.77 -7.70
CA THR A 178 1.30 11.62 -9.01
C THR A 178 -0.11 12.20 -8.94
N LEU A 179 -0.45 13.06 -9.89
CA LEU A 179 -1.77 13.68 -10.02
C LEU A 179 -2.50 13.07 -11.21
N ARG A 180 -3.21 11.98 -10.97
CA ARG A 180 -3.87 11.21 -12.03
C ARG A 180 -4.91 12.00 -12.82
N GLY A 181 -5.52 12.99 -12.19
CA GLY A 181 -6.50 13.89 -12.81
C GLY A 181 -5.91 15.07 -13.58
N GLU A 182 -4.58 15.26 -13.57
CA GLU A 182 -3.91 16.45 -14.14
C GLU A 182 -2.70 16.13 -15.03
N ASP A 183 -2.40 14.85 -15.24
CA ASP A 183 -1.32 14.38 -16.12
C ASP A 183 0.07 14.94 -15.74
N ARG A 184 0.32 15.11 -14.43
CA ARG A 184 1.57 15.67 -13.90
C ARG A 184 1.89 15.11 -12.50
N ILE A 185 3.09 15.42 -12.04
CA ILE A 185 3.56 15.18 -10.67
C ILE A 185 3.70 16.53 -9.97
N ALA A 186 3.22 16.60 -8.71
CA ALA A 186 3.59 17.67 -7.80
C ALA A 186 4.85 17.25 -7.02
N ILE A 187 5.86 18.10 -6.94
CA ILE A 187 7.08 17.90 -6.17
C ILE A 187 7.08 18.85 -4.99
N LEU A 188 7.11 18.30 -3.78
CA LEU A 188 7.05 19.06 -2.53
C LEU A 188 8.39 19.00 -1.81
N ASP A 189 8.74 20.11 -1.15
CA ASP A 189 9.78 20.16 -0.13
C ASP A 189 9.25 19.55 1.17
N VAL A 190 9.86 18.47 1.62
CA VAL A 190 9.41 17.74 2.81
C VAL A 190 9.58 18.58 4.07
N GLU A 191 10.67 19.32 4.21
CA GLU A 191 10.91 20.15 5.39
C GLU A 191 9.87 21.27 5.52
N ARG A 192 9.52 21.94 4.39
CA ARG A 192 8.45 22.93 4.39
C ARG A 192 7.09 22.30 4.69
N ALA A 193 6.80 21.14 4.07
CA ALA A 193 5.57 20.43 4.32
C ALA A 193 5.41 20.03 5.79
N MET A 194 6.49 19.63 6.44
CA MET A 194 6.50 19.26 7.86
C MET A 194 6.30 20.45 8.81
N ARG A 195 6.82 21.62 8.45
CA ARG A 195 6.66 22.84 9.28
C ARG A 195 5.28 23.47 9.16
N GLN A 196 4.52 23.04 8.20
CA GLN A 196 3.25 23.65 7.89
C GLN A 196 2.17 23.25 8.88
N ALA A 197 1.69 24.24 9.57
CA ALA A 197 0.55 24.14 10.46
C ALA A 197 -0.74 24.39 9.67
N GLY A 198 -1.25 23.39 9.00
CA GLY A 198 -2.56 23.39 8.38
C GLY A 198 -2.88 24.52 7.42
N GLY A 199 -3.40 24.21 6.30
CA GLY A 199 -3.86 25.21 5.37
C GLY A 199 -3.90 24.71 3.94
N VAL A 200 -4.72 25.41 3.17
CA VAL A 200 -4.95 25.11 1.74
C VAL A 200 -3.71 25.43 0.91
N GLU A 201 -2.92 26.42 1.34
CA GLU A 201 -1.71 26.85 0.63
C GLU A 201 -0.47 26.58 1.46
N SER A 202 0.25 25.57 1.03
CA SER A 202 1.40 25.12 1.80
C SER A 202 2.70 25.86 1.50
N GLY A 203 2.88 26.46 0.37
CA GLY A 203 4.21 26.89 -0.05
C GLY A 203 5.25 25.76 -0.08
N ALA A 204 4.83 24.52 0.16
CA ALA A 204 5.69 23.36 0.10
C ALA A 204 5.89 22.86 -1.32
N ILE A 205 4.98 23.14 -2.24
CA ILE A 205 5.11 22.74 -3.64
C ILE A 205 6.25 23.53 -4.29
N LEU A 206 7.27 22.81 -4.72
CA LEU A 206 8.42 23.38 -5.42
C LEU A 206 8.12 23.59 -6.91
N ARG A 207 7.47 22.59 -7.51
CA ARG A 207 7.19 22.56 -8.95
C ARG A 207 6.21 21.48 -9.34
N PHE A 208 5.69 21.59 -10.56
CA PHE A 208 4.98 20.53 -11.25
C PHE A 208 5.81 20.03 -12.43
N VAL A 209 5.68 18.73 -12.75
CA VAL A 209 6.36 18.07 -13.88
C VAL A 209 5.32 17.34 -14.71
N ASP A 210 5.22 17.67 -15.98
CA ASP A 210 4.29 17.04 -16.91
C ASP A 210 4.68 15.58 -17.17
N THR A 211 3.69 14.71 -17.23
CA THR A 211 3.85 13.28 -17.47
C THR A 211 2.93 12.78 -18.58
N ILE A 212 3.01 11.47 -18.86
CA ILE A 212 1.98 10.77 -19.62
C ILE A 212 0.60 10.90 -18.94
N ASN A 213 -0.44 10.73 -19.75
CA ASN A 213 -1.83 10.83 -19.28
C ASN A 213 -2.13 9.83 -18.15
N GLY A 214 -2.68 10.30 -17.04
CA GLY A 214 -3.13 9.53 -15.91
C GLY A 214 -2.03 8.85 -15.07
N PRO A 215 -0.98 9.59 -14.63
CA PRO A 215 0.07 9.04 -13.79
C PRO A 215 -0.54 8.51 -12.49
N ALA A 216 -0.29 7.24 -12.18
CA ALA A 216 -0.83 6.60 -10.99
C ALA A 216 0.23 6.40 -9.92
N GLN A 217 1.42 6.00 -10.30
CA GLN A 217 2.49 5.75 -9.35
C GLN A 217 3.83 6.24 -9.87
N VAL A 218 4.64 6.76 -8.97
CA VAL A 218 6.05 7.06 -9.18
C VAL A 218 6.89 6.22 -8.23
N TRP A 219 8.01 5.66 -8.72
CA TRP A 219 8.98 4.95 -7.90
C TRP A 219 10.39 5.24 -8.36
N PHE A 220 11.31 5.38 -7.41
CA PHE A 220 12.71 5.65 -7.69
C PHE A 220 13.51 4.36 -7.78
N ASP A 221 14.56 4.34 -8.62
CA ASP A 221 15.56 3.27 -8.55
C ASP A 221 16.27 3.26 -7.19
N ALA A 222 17.01 2.21 -6.90
CA ALA A 222 17.69 2.05 -5.60
C ALA A 222 18.65 3.21 -5.26
N ARG A 223 19.21 3.87 -6.26
CA ARG A 223 20.13 5.01 -6.08
C ARG A 223 19.44 6.37 -6.07
N GLY A 224 18.16 6.43 -6.43
CA GLY A 224 17.42 7.69 -6.58
C GLY A 224 17.86 8.53 -7.79
N ALA A 225 18.50 7.91 -8.77
CA ALA A 225 18.95 8.58 -9.99
C ALA A 225 17.87 8.61 -11.08
N LEU A 226 17.00 7.61 -11.08
CA LEU A 226 15.89 7.46 -12.00
C LEU A 226 14.57 7.41 -11.25
N ALA A 227 13.51 7.93 -11.88
CA ALA A 227 12.13 7.81 -11.44
C ALA A 227 11.28 7.21 -12.57
N PHE A 228 10.50 6.18 -12.27
CA PHE A 228 9.58 5.52 -13.17
C PHE A 228 8.16 5.95 -12.83
N VAL A 229 7.39 6.42 -13.81
CA VAL A 229 6.02 6.93 -13.61
C VAL A 229 5.06 6.13 -14.46
N ALA A 230 4.30 5.24 -13.85
CA ALA A 230 3.31 4.42 -14.53
C ALA A 230 1.95 5.10 -14.65
N SER A 231 1.25 4.81 -15.74
CA SER A 231 -0.11 5.30 -15.97
C SER A 231 -1.15 4.21 -15.78
N GLN A 232 -2.32 4.61 -15.29
CA GLN A 232 -3.54 3.79 -15.32
C GLN A 232 -4.40 4.04 -16.56
N LYS A 233 -4.16 5.13 -17.30
CA LYS A 233 -4.98 5.47 -18.49
C LYS A 233 -4.36 5.00 -19.80
N VAL A 234 -3.04 4.97 -19.87
CA VAL A 234 -2.30 4.50 -21.05
C VAL A 234 -1.27 3.47 -20.65
N SER A 235 -0.97 2.50 -21.54
CA SER A 235 0.00 1.41 -21.26
C SER A 235 1.43 1.89 -21.43
N LYS A 236 1.81 2.95 -20.71
CA LYS A 236 3.12 3.60 -20.83
C LYS A 236 3.70 3.94 -19.46
N VAL A 237 5.02 4.06 -19.43
CA VAL A 237 5.80 4.52 -18.27
C VAL A 237 6.74 5.62 -18.74
N ASP A 238 6.67 6.79 -18.11
CA ASP A 238 7.71 7.79 -18.26
C ASP A 238 8.90 7.46 -17.37
N VAL A 239 10.10 7.63 -17.88
CA VAL A 239 11.33 7.52 -17.10
C VAL A 239 11.98 8.89 -17.05
N PHE A 240 12.24 9.35 -15.83
CA PHE A 240 12.91 10.63 -15.58
C PHE A 240 14.30 10.38 -14.98
N ARG A 241 15.28 11.17 -15.42
CA ARG A 241 16.51 11.39 -14.70
C ARG A 241 16.23 12.41 -13.61
N VAL A 242 16.55 12.08 -12.35
CA VAL A 242 16.20 12.91 -11.19
C VAL A 242 17.10 14.15 -11.12
N ASN A 243 18.38 14.05 -11.46
CA ASN A 243 19.35 15.17 -11.52
C ASN A 243 19.34 16.02 -10.24
N GLN A 244 19.76 15.44 -9.11
CA GLN A 244 19.83 16.19 -7.86
C GLN A 244 20.91 17.28 -7.94
N ASP A 245 20.54 18.49 -7.52
CA ASP A 245 21.49 19.61 -7.35
C ASP A 245 22.38 19.41 -6.11
N ALA A 246 23.31 20.37 -5.87
CA ALA A 246 24.20 20.32 -4.72
C ALA A 246 23.48 20.33 -3.36
N ASN A 247 22.24 20.82 -3.32
CA ASN A 247 21.39 20.84 -2.13
C ASN A 247 20.55 19.56 -2.01
N GLY A 248 20.61 18.67 -3.01
CA GLY A 248 19.86 17.41 -3.05
C GLY A 248 18.42 17.56 -3.53
N TYR A 249 18.05 18.68 -4.15
CA TYR A 249 16.76 18.86 -4.80
C TYR A 249 16.81 18.43 -6.27
N SER A 250 15.77 17.79 -6.73
CA SER A 250 15.71 17.26 -8.09
C SER A 250 15.56 18.34 -9.15
N GLN A 251 16.08 18.06 -10.35
CA GLN A 251 15.85 18.78 -11.60
C GLN A 251 15.38 17.79 -12.67
N PRO A 252 14.14 17.30 -12.57
CA PRO A 252 13.68 16.17 -13.36
C PRO A 252 13.75 16.44 -14.86
N GLN A 253 14.31 15.49 -15.59
CA GLN A 253 14.35 15.51 -17.05
C GLN A 253 13.76 14.20 -17.57
N ARG A 254 12.70 14.28 -18.39
CA ARG A 254 12.18 13.08 -19.06
C ARG A 254 13.25 12.50 -19.97
N LEU A 255 13.60 11.26 -19.73
CA LEU A 255 14.62 10.53 -20.47
C LEU A 255 13.99 9.78 -21.65
N THR A 256 12.89 9.08 -21.37
CA THR A 256 12.13 8.33 -22.38
C THR A 256 10.74 7.98 -21.86
N THR A 257 9.88 7.53 -22.78
CA THR A 257 8.60 6.89 -22.46
C THR A 257 8.61 5.48 -23.01
N ILE A 258 8.36 4.50 -22.15
CA ILE A 258 8.39 3.07 -22.46
C ILE A 258 6.95 2.57 -22.70
N ASP A 259 6.74 1.79 -23.75
CA ASP A 259 5.52 1.03 -23.93
C ASP A 259 5.57 -0.22 -23.02
N ILE A 260 4.52 -0.42 -22.21
CA ILE A 260 4.39 -1.55 -21.28
C ILE A 260 3.16 -2.40 -21.58
N THR A 261 2.59 -2.30 -22.79
CA THR A 261 1.54 -3.21 -23.23
C THR A 261 1.97 -4.66 -23.00
N ALA A 262 1.14 -5.44 -22.34
CA ALA A 262 1.43 -6.84 -22.01
C ALA A 262 0.49 -7.76 -22.79
N GLN A 263 1.04 -8.72 -23.54
CA GLN A 263 0.26 -9.68 -24.33
C GLN A 263 -0.77 -9.00 -25.25
N ASP A 264 -0.37 -7.89 -25.88
CA ASP A 264 -1.20 -7.07 -26.79
C ASP A 264 -2.48 -6.51 -26.13
N LYS A 265 -2.47 -6.38 -24.80
CA LYS A 265 -3.59 -5.83 -24.03
C LYS A 265 -3.21 -4.55 -23.31
N PRO A 266 -4.18 -3.65 -23.07
CA PRO A 266 -3.96 -2.49 -22.20
C PRO A 266 -3.45 -2.92 -20.84
N ALA A 267 -2.43 -2.24 -20.32
CA ALA A 267 -1.83 -2.61 -19.04
C ALA A 267 -2.74 -2.25 -17.86
N PHE A 268 -3.24 -1.03 -17.77
CA PHE A 268 -3.77 -0.46 -16.54
C PHE A 268 -2.89 -0.84 -15.37
N THR A 269 -1.81 -0.08 -15.18
CA THR A 269 -0.77 -0.41 -14.21
C THR A 269 -1.06 0.26 -12.87
N PRO A 270 -1.65 -0.45 -11.89
CA PRO A 270 -1.91 0.11 -10.57
C PRO A 270 -0.63 0.27 -9.75
N PHE A 271 0.38 -0.56 -9.97
CA PHE A 271 1.59 -0.56 -9.17
C PHE A 271 2.86 -0.88 -9.96
N LEU A 272 3.95 -0.25 -9.54
CA LEU A 272 5.30 -0.57 -9.97
C LEU A 272 6.27 -0.50 -8.79
N LYS A 273 7.34 -1.28 -8.83
CA LYS A 273 8.42 -1.23 -7.82
C LYS A 273 9.74 -1.66 -8.44
N THR A 274 10.82 -0.98 -8.05
CA THR A 274 12.18 -1.41 -8.41
C THR A 274 12.68 -2.45 -7.42
N THR A 275 13.49 -3.40 -7.90
CA THR A 275 14.08 -4.42 -7.02
C THR A 275 15.09 -3.80 -6.06
N PRO A 276 15.30 -4.39 -4.86
CA PRO A 276 16.26 -3.90 -3.88
C PRO A 276 17.70 -3.81 -4.42
N ASP A 277 18.09 -4.73 -5.34
CA ASP A 277 19.40 -4.71 -6.01
C ASP A 277 19.50 -3.65 -7.13
N GLY A 278 18.41 -2.93 -7.41
CA GLY A 278 18.35 -1.86 -8.40
C GLY A 278 18.48 -2.30 -9.87
N LYS A 279 18.37 -3.59 -10.16
CA LYS A 279 18.58 -4.11 -11.52
C LYS A 279 17.31 -4.13 -12.36
N GLU A 280 16.16 -4.28 -11.72
CA GLU A 280 14.89 -4.49 -12.41
C GLU A 280 13.82 -3.53 -11.89
N VAL A 281 12.84 -3.25 -12.73
CA VAL A 281 11.57 -2.62 -12.37
C VAL A 281 10.43 -3.54 -12.78
N TRP A 282 9.52 -3.80 -11.85
CA TRP A 282 8.37 -4.69 -12.05
C TRP A 282 7.08 -3.90 -12.08
N PHE A 283 6.17 -4.32 -12.94
CA PHE A 283 4.88 -3.68 -13.17
C PHE A 283 3.76 -4.69 -13.06
N SER A 284 2.67 -4.32 -12.40
CA SER A 284 1.41 -5.06 -12.49
C SER A 284 0.58 -4.54 -13.67
N HIS A 285 -0.11 -5.46 -14.37
CA HIS A 285 -0.97 -5.16 -15.52
C HIS A 285 -2.36 -5.72 -15.27
N LYS A 286 -3.22 -4.93 -14.62
CA LYS A 286 -4.52 -5.39 -14.10
C LYS A 286 -5.46 -5.86 -15.20
N LEU A 287 -5.46 -5.24 -16.37
CA LEU A 287 -6.31 -5.62 -17.50
C LEU A 287 -5.72 -6.73 -18.37
N ALA A 288 -4.41 -6.98 -18.27
CA ALA A 288 -3.74 -8.04 -19.01
C ALA A 288 -3.56 -9.32 -18.19
N ASP A 289 -3.96 -9.34 -16.92
CA ASP A 289 -3.77 -10.48 -16.02
C ASP A 289 -2.30 -10.96 -15.97
N ALA A 290 -1.35 -10.02 -15.92
CA ALA A 290 0.07 -10.29 -15.98
C ALA A 290 0.87 -9.34 -15.11
N VAL A 291 2.11 -9.70 -14.83
CA VAL A 291 3.17 -8.78 -14.39
C VAL A 291 4.29 -8.79 -15.42
N SER A 292 5.08 -7.71 -15.50
CA SER A 292 6.27 -7.69 -16.33
C SER A 292 7.46 -7.12 -15.59
N ALA A 293 8.65 -7.53 -16.01
CA ALA A 293 9.93 -7.04 -15.53
C ALA A 293 10.70 -6.38 -16.67
N ARG A 294 11.35 -5.26 -16.37
CA ARG A 294 12.28 -4.59 -17.28
C ARG A 294 13.60 -4.32 -16.58
N SER A 295 14.68 -4.19 -17.36
CA SER A 295 15.92 -3.63 -16.84
C SER A 295 15.66 -2.25 -16.26
N ALA A 296 16.19 -1.96 -15.07
CA ALA A 296 16.15 -0.62 -14.47
C ALA A 296 17.22 0.32 -15.05
N THR A 297 18.00 -0.13 -16.04
CA THR A 297 19.02 0.65 -16.74
C THR A 297 18.70 0.75 -18.23
N GLU A 298 19.15 1.85 -18.85
CA GLU A 298 19.00 2.05 -20.30
C GLU A 298 19.52 0.85 -21.10
N PRO A 299 18.83 0.38 -22.15
CA PRO A 299 17.63 0.96 -22.75
C PRO A 299 16.30 0.48 -22.15
N PHE A 300 16.23 0.03 -20.89
CA PHE A 300 15.05 -0.45 -20.18
C PHE A 300 14.36 -1.63 -20.85
N GLY A 301 15.16 -2.56 -21.37
CA GLY A 301 14.71 -3.73 -22.13
C GLY A 301 13.74 -4.61 -21.35
N LEU A 302 12.76 -5.19 -22.04
CA LEU A 302 11.86 -6.18 -21.45
C LEU A 302 12.65 -7.43 -21.07
N LEU A 303 12.49 -7.87 -19.83
CA LEU A 303 13.09 -9.10 -19.31
C LEU A 303 12.08 -10.23 -19.27
N ASP A 304 10.88 -9.98 -18.77
CA ASP A 304 9.82 -10.98 -18.63
C ASP A 304 8.44 -10.36 -18.78
N THR A 305 7.50 -11.15 -19.28
CA THR A 305 6.06 -10.97 -19.09
C THR A 305 5.50 -12.27 -18.52
N VAL A 306 5.02 -12.23 -17.27
CA VAL A 306 4.56 -13.42 -16.55
C VAL A 306 3.03 -13.38 -16.45
N PRO A 307 2.31 -14.27 -17.18
CA PRO A 307 0.87 -14.40 -17.06
C PRO A 307 0.49 -15.00 -15.70
N LEU A 308 -0.56 -14.47 -15.09
CA LEU A 308 -1.05 -14.84 -13.75
C LEU A 308 -2.35 -15.67 -13.77
N GLY A 309 -2.83 -16.00 -14.97
CA GLY A 309 -4.08 -16.71 -15.17
C GLY A 309 -5.27 -15.77 -15.41
N LYS A 310 -6.36 -16.34 -15.91
CA LYS A 310 -7.56 -15.58 -16.31
C LYS A 310 -8.20 -14.85 -15.14
N LEU A 311 -8.51 -13.57 -15.35
CA LEU A 311 -9.13 -12.69 -14.36
C LEU A 311 -8.32 -12.52 -13.07
N ALA A 312 -7.03 -12.77 -13.10
CA ALA A 312 -6.14 -12.60 -11.95
C ALA A 312 -6.14 -11.16 -11.42
N ARG A 313 -6.16 -10.17 -12.31
CA ARG A 313 -6.26 -8.74 -12.00
C ARG A 313 -5.24 -8.31 -10.94
N PRO A 314 -3.91 -8.41 -11.21
CA PRO A 314 -2.91 -8.06 -10.21
C PRO A 314 -3.01 -6.60 -9.76
N ASN A 315 -2.81 -6.38 -8.46
CA ASN A 315 -2.74 -5.07 -7.85
C ASN A 315 -1.27 -4.68 -7.58
N HIS A 316 -0.66 -5.18 -6.51
CA HIS A 316 0.70 -4.84 -6.12
C HIS A 316 1.70 -5.96 -6.40
N VAL A 317 2.97 -5.57 -6.49
CA VAL A 317 4.10 -6.49 -6.47
C VAL A 317 4.99 -6.19 -5.26
N GLU A 318 5.57 -7.23 -4.64
CA GLU A 318 6.48 -7.11 -3.51
C GLU A 318 7.62 -8.11 -3.64
N PHE A 319 8.80 -7.72 -3.20
CA PHE A 319 9.99 -8.56 -3.25
C PHE A 319 10.27 -9.19 -1.90
N VAL A 320 10.56 -10.48 -1.92
CA VAL A 320 11.08 -11.20 -0.76
C VAL A 320 12.41 -11.82 -1.14
N GLU A 321 13.48 -11.30 -0.55
CA GLU A 321 14.83 -11.77 -0.79
C GLU A 321 15.46 -12.13 0.55
N ASN A 322 15.67 -13.42 0.79
CA ASN A 322 16.29 -13.93 1.99
C ASN A 322 17.15 -15.16 1.69
N ARG A 323 17.71 -15.80 2.72
CA ARG A 323 18.62 -16.94 2.55
C ARG A 323 18.00 -18.16 1.86
N LYS A 324 16.66 -18.29 1.84
CA LYS A 324 15.97 -19.44 1.27
C LYS A 324 15.46 -19.22 -0.14
N GLY A 325 15.42 -17.98 -0.61
CA GLY A 325 14.96 -17.67 -1.95
C GLY A 325 14.84 -16.19 -2.25
N ASN A 326 14.57 -15.93 -3.52
CA ASN A 326 14.35 -14.61 -4.06
C ASN A 326 13.12 -14.68 -4.96
N VAL A 327 12.01 -14.12 -4.50
CA VAL A 327 10.74 -14.18 -5.19
C VAL A 327 10.11 -12.80 -5.38
N VAL A 328 9.21 -12.73 -6.34
CA VAL A 328 8.24 -11.64 -6.47
C VAL A 328 6.87 -12.19 -6.09
N TYR A 329 6.20 -11.54 -5.16
CA TYR A 329 4.78 -11.76 -4.88
C TYR A 329 3.95 -10.78 -5.69
N ALA A 330 2.84 -11.26 -6.25
CA ALA A 330 1.83 -10.41 -6.88
C ALA A 330 0.46 -10.66 -6.22
N SER A 331 -0.13 -9.63 -5.65
CA SER A 331 -1.47 -9.71 -5.07
C SER A 331 -2.52 -9.71 -6.19
N LEU A 332 -3.48 -10.63 -6.10
CA LEU A 332 -4.52 -10.83 -7.09
C LEU A 332 -5.88 -10.35 -6.55
N ALA A 333 -6.54 -9.49 -7.32
CA ALA A 333 -7.89 -9.02 -6.94
C ALA A 333 -8.95 -10.10 -7.09
N ARG A 334 -8.73 -11.11 -7.94
CA ARG A 334 -9.69 -12.22 -8.10
C ARG A 334 -9.95 -12.90 -6.77
N VAL A 335 -11.23 -13.06 -6.45
CA VAL A 335 -11.71 -13.84 -5.30
C VAL A 335 -12.05 -15.25 -5.77
N ASP A 336 -11.56 -16.24 -5.06
CA ASP A 336 -11.88 -17.66 -5.25
C ASP A 336 -12.85 -18.08 -4.14
N ASP A 337 -14.01 -18.60 -4.51
CA ASP A 337 -15.04 -19.02 -3.55
C ASP A 337 -14.65 -20.29 -2.77
N ASN A 338 -13.63 -21.02 -3.25
CA ASN A 338 -13.13 -22.25 -2.62
C ASN A 338 -11.87 -22.01 -1.79
N GLY A 339 -11.80 -20.87 -1.10
CA GLY A 339 -10.69 -20.57 -0.21
C GLY A 339 -10.60 -21.52 1.01
N PRO A 340 -9.58 -21.36 1.85
CA PRO A 340 -9.34 -22.22 3.01
C PRO A 340 -10.52 -22.25 3.97
N GLY A 341 -10.96 -23.45 4.32
CA GLY A 341 -12.15 -23.66 5.17
C GLY A 341 -13.47 -23.35 4.47
N GLY A 342 -13.50 -23.26 3.12
CA GLY A 342 -14.70 -22.92 2.35
C GLY A 342 -15.05 -21.42 2.40
N VAL A 343 -14.11 -20.58 2.85
CA VAL A 343 -14.28 -19.12 2.89
C VAL A 343 -13.66 -18.50 1.65
N ALA A 344 -14.41 -17.66 0.95
CA ALA A 344 -13.94 -16.98 -0.24
C ALA A 344 -12.72 -16.10 0.07
N ALA A 345 -11.66 -16.23 -0.71
CA ALA A 345 -10.41 -15.50 -0.52
C ALA A 345 -9.67 -15.26 -1.85
N SER A 346 -8.89 -14.22 -1.89
CA SER A 346 -7.98 -13.95 -3.00
C SER A 346 -6.66 -14.72 -2.84
N GLN A 347 -5.85 -14.72 -3.87
CA GLN A 347 -4.54 -15.38 -3.87
C GLN A 347 -3.40 -14.39 -4.07
N ILE A 348 -2.21 -14.81 -3.68
CA ILE A 348 -0.94 -14.17 -3.99
C ILE A 348 -0.16 -15.13 -4.89
N ALA A 349 0.30 -14.66 -6.04
CA ALA A 349 1.17 -15.43 -6.93
C ALA A 349 2.63 -15.33 -6.47
N ILE A 350 3.36 -16.43 -6.58
CA ILE A 350 4.79 -16.55 -6.27
C ILE A 350 5.54 -16.72 -7.59
N ILE A 351 6.47 -15.82 -7.88
CA ILE A 351 7.32 -15.88 -9.07
C ILE A 351 8.77 -15.98 -8.60
N ASP A 352 9.49 -17.02 -9.04
CA ASP A 352 10.90 -17.18 -8.72
C ASP A 352 11.75 -16.16 -9.50
N ARG A 353 12.26 -15.13 -8.81
CA ARG A 353 13.10 -14.11 -9.41
C ARG A 353 14.53 -14.58 -9.67
N SER A 354 14.98 -15.65 -9.02
CA SER A 354 16.32 -16.22 -9.24
C SER A 354 16.43 -16.92 -10.59
N ALA A 355 15.31 -17.29 -11.21
CA ALA A 355 15.30 -17.84 -12.57
C ALA A 355 15.82 -16.82 -13.59
N ALA A 356 16.44 -17.31 -14.65
CA ALA A 356 16.98 -16.46 -15.71
C ALA A 356 15.88 -15.60 -16.35
N PRO A 357 16.17 -14.31 -16.68
CA PRO A 357 15.26 -13.48 -17.44
C PRO A 357 14.77 -14.18 -18.72
N GLY A 358 13.49 -14.03 -19.04
CA GLY A 358 12.83 -14.73 -20.17
C GLY A 358 12.31 -16.12 -19.84
N THR A 359 12.60 -16.65 -18.64
CA THR A 359 12.12 -17.98 -18.20
C THR A 359 11.25 -17.96 -16.96
N ARG A 360 11.04 -16.79 -16.37
CA ARG A 360 10.29 -16.64 -15.13
C ARG A 360 8.81 -16.93 -15.29
N LYS A 361 8.25 -17.60 -14.32
CA LYS A 361 6.86 -18.02 -14.31
C LYS A 361 6.32 -18.07 -12.88
N VAL A 362 5.00 -18.16 -12.75
CA VAL A 362 4.37 -18.50 -11.47
C VAL A 362 4.80 -19.91 -11.06
N VAL A 363 5.43 -20.03 -9.90
CA VAL A 363 5.89 -21.31 -9.34
C VAL A 363 4.96 -21.81 -8.24
N GLY A 364 4.08 -20.98 -7.73
CA GLY A 364 3.09 -21.33 -6.73
C GLY A 364 2.12 -20.17 -6.47
N THR A 365 1.08 -20.46 -5.71
CA THR A 365 0.15 -19.48 -5.17
C THR A 365 -0.20 -19.84 -3.73
N PHE A 366 -0.61 -18.85 -2.94
CA PHE A 366 -1.21 -19.08 -1.63
C PHE A 366 -2.39 -18.14 -1.40
N PHE A 367 -3.34 -18.57 -0.58
CA PHE A 367 -4.51 -17.76 -0.27
C PHE A 367 -4.16 -16.63 0.70
N SER A 368 -4.60 -15.42 0.37
CA SER A 368 -4.43 -14.23 1.21
C SER A 368 -5.33 -14.20 2.44
N ARG A 369 -6.26 -15.15 2.55
CA ARG A 369 -7.20 -15.37 3.67
C ARG A 369 -8.33 -14.38 3.78
N ALA A 370 -8.49 -13.45 2.84
CA ALA A 370 -9.64 -12.56 2.76
C ALA A 370 -9.87 -12.10 1.30
N ARG A 371 -10.83 -11.22 1.09
CA ARG A 371 -11.37 -10.86 -0.22
C ARG A 371 -10.63 -9.67 -0.83
N GLU A 372 -10.32 -9.78 -2.13
CA GLU A 372 -9.65 -8.78 -2.94
C GLU A 372 -8.30 -8.30 -2.33
N ALA A 373 -7.27 -9.16 -2.43
CA ALA A 373 -5.91 -8.80 -2.02
C ALA A 373 -5.41 -7.61 -2.83
N HIS A 374 -4.96 -6.54 -2.14
CA HIS A 374 -4.53 -5.31 -2.76
C HIS A 374 -3.10 -4.95 -2.36
N GLY A 375 -2.88 -4.03 -1.41
CA GLY A 375 -1.56 -3.67 -0.95
C GLY A 375 -0.86 -4.83 -0.24
N ILE A 376 0.42 -5.04 -0.53
CA ILE A 376 1.28 -6.02 0.13
C ILE A 376 2.62 -5.38 0.46
N TRP A 377 3.17 -5.71 1.64
CA TRP A 377 4.45 -5.17 2.08
C TRP A 377 5.16 -6.11 3.06
N THR A 378 6.47 -6.23 2.92
CA THR A 378 7.32 -7.03 3.81
C THR A 378 7.94 -6.18 4.91
N ASN A 379 8.36 -6.84 6.00
CA ASN A 379 9.21 -6.20 7.00
C ASN A 379 10.67 -6.10 6.48
N PRO A 380 11.54 -5.30 7.11
CA PRO A 380 12.95 -5.16 6.71
C PRO A 380 13.77 -6.45 6.70
N ALA A 381 13.37 -7.46 7.47
CA ALA A 381 14.03 -8.76 7.50
C ALA A 381 13.59 -9.71 6.37
N ASN A 382 12.58 -9.34 5.58
CA ASN A 382 12.00 -10.19 4.53
C ASN A 382 11.54 -11.57 5.03
N ASP A 383 10.98 -11.60 6.24
CA ASP A 383 10.44 -12.82 6.87
C ASP A 383 8.97 -12.70 7.28
N LEU A 384 8.39 -11.50 7.19
CA LEU A 384 6.97 -11.23 7.38
C LEU A 384 6.38 -10.52 6.17
N LEU A 385 5.16 -10.89 5.79
CA LEU A 385 4.36 -10.24 4.76
C LEU A 385 3.01 -9.85 5.34
N TYR A 386 2.57 -8.62 5.07
CA TYR A 386 1.23 -8.15 5.36
C TYR A 386 0.47 -7.89 4.06
N VAL A 387 -0.84 -8.18 4.08
CA VAL A 387 -1.74 -8.08 2.92
C VAL A 387 -2.98 -7.30 3.29
N ALA A 388 -3.25 -6.19 2.61
CA ALA A 388 -4.51 -5.45 2.72
C ALA A 388 -5.60 -6.07 1.83
N HIS A 389 -6.86 -5.95 2.24
CA HIS A 389 -8.01 -6.50 1.53
C HIS A 389 -9.03 -5.40 1.23
N GLU A 390 -9.33 -5.19 -0.05
CA GLU A 390 -10.17 -4.08 -0.50
C GLU A 390 -11.66 -4.30 -0.20
N GLN A 391 -12.10 -5.55 -0.04
CA GLN A 391 -13.50 -5.86 0.25
C GLN A 391 -13.72 -6.29 1.69
N ASP A 392 -14.83 -5.86 2.26
CA ASP A 392 -15.32 -6.36 3.54
C ASP A 392 -15.71 -7.85 3.42
N GLU A 393 -15.56 -8.58 4.51
CA GLU A 393 -15.98 -9.97 4.57
C GLU A 393 -17.50 -10.11 4.48
N LEU A 394 -17.94 -11.17 3.82
CA LEU A 394 -19.38 -11.47 3.64
C LEU A 394 -20.06 -11.90 4.95
N PRO A 395 -21.38 -11.75 5.05
CA PRO A 395 -22.14 -12.38 6.13
C PRO A 395 -21.86 -13.89 6.24
N GLY A 396 -21.71 -14.37 7.46
CA GLY A 396 -21.39 -15.78 7.72
C GLY A 396 -19.89 -16.13 7.77
N THR A 397 -19.01 -15.16 7.44
CA THR A 397 -17.58 -15.33 7.62
C THR A 397 -17.10 -14.84 9.00
N PRO A 398 -15.91 -15.23 9.48
CA PRO A 398 -15.43 -14.84 10.82
C PRO A 398 -15.37 -13.34 11.08
N ASN A 399 -15.12 -12.53 10.04
CA ASN A 399 -14.99 -11.08 10.11
C ASN A 399 -16.09 -10.36 9.32
N ALA A 400 -17.29 -10.94 9.28
CA ALA A 400 -18.42 -10.43 8.51
C ALA A 400 -18.62 -8.91 8.67
N GLY A 401 -18.71 -8.22 7.53
CA GLY A 401 -18.89 -6.77 7.45
C GLY A 401 -17.71 -5.93 7.94
N GLN A 402 -16.51 -6.52 8.03
CA GLN A 402 -15.28 -5.81 8.39
C GLN A 402 -14.20 -6.06 7.33
N THR A 403 -13.43 -5.01 7.04
CA THR A 403 -12.19 -5.21 6.32
C THR A 403 -11.09 -5.72 7.28
N CYS A 404 -10.10 -6.38 6.74
CA CYS A 404 -9.03 -6.99 7.51
C CYS A 404 -7.68 -6.87 6.82
N CYS A 405 -6.63 -7.15 7.56
CA CYS A 405 -5.29 -7.37 7.08
C CYS A 405 -4.87 -8.80 7.41
N SER A 406 -4.10 -9.45 6.55
CA SER A 406 -3.56 -10.77 6.82
C SER A 406 -2.04 -10.72 6.99
N ALA A 407 -1.51 -11.53 7.92
CA ALA A 407 -0.09 -11.64 8.19
C ALA A 407 0.41 -13.06 7.86
N PHE A 408 1.59 -13.14 7.25
CA PHE A 408 2.25 -14.37 6.85
C PHE A 408 3.71 -14.40 7.28
N ASP A 409 4.20 -15.57 7.69
CA ASP A 409 5.61 -15.90 7.78
C ASP A 409 6.10 -16.28 6.37
N VAL A 410 7.03 -15.50 5.85
CA VAL A 410 7.65 -15.70 4.53
C VAL A 410 9.16 -15.98 4.64
N SER A 411 9.62 -16.44 5.82
CA SER A 411 11.00 -16.90 6.01
C SER A 411 11.38 -18.05 5.07
N ASP A 412 10.41 -18.80 4.57
CA ASP A 412 10.51 -19.62 3.36
C ASP A 412 9.61 -18.99 2.28
N PRO A 413 10.16 -18.22 1.33
CA PRO A 413 9.35 -17.45 0.39
C PRO A 413 8.59 -18.30 -0.62
N PHE A 414 8.94 -19.58 -0.78
CA PHE A 414 8.19 -20.52 -1.62
C PHE A 414 7.04 -21.21 -0.89
N ASN A 415 7.05 -21.19 0.46
CA ASN A 415 6.03 -21.82 1.30
C ASN A 415 5.53 -20.88 2.40
N PRO A 416 4.87 -19.76 2.06
CA PRO A 416 4.32 -18.81 3.03
C PRO A 416 3.37 -19.49 4.02
N LYS A 417 3.52 -19.16 5.31
CA LYS A 417 2.66 -19.69 6.37
C LYS A 417 1.76 -18.62 6.93
N PHE A 418 0.48 -18.88 6.95
CA PHE A 418 -0.49 -17.98 7.55
C PHE A 418 -0.26 -17.83 9.06
N ILE A 419 -0.20 -16.60 9.54
CA ILE A 419 -0.05 -16.25 10.96
C ILE A 419 -1.39 -15.80 11.54
N ALA A 420 -1.99 -14.75 10.97
CA ALA A 420 -3.18 -14.13 11.51
C ALA A 420 -4.01 -13.42 10.44
N GLN A 421 -5.31 -13.38 10.65
CA GLN A 421 -6.21 -12.41 10.04
C GLN A 421 -6.56 -11.36 11.09
N ILE A 422 -6.35 -10.09 10.80
CA ILE A 422 -6.45 -8.97 11.71
C ILE A 422 -7.63 -8.12 11.29
N PRO A 423 -8.78 -8.20 11.98
CA PRO A 423 -9.88 -7.28 11.76
C PRO A 423 -9.46 -5.85 12.07
N LEU A 424 -9.71 -4.90 11.15
CA LEU A 424 -9.23 -3.54 11.33
C LEU A 424 -10.13 -2.69 12.25
N GLY A 425 -11.28 -3.24 12.66
CA GLY A 425 -12.13 -2.64 13.68
C GLY A 425 -12.80 -1.33 13.27
N ALA A 426 -13.01 -0.47 14.25
CA ALA A 426 -13.67 0.82 14.10
C ALA A 426 -13.01 1.87 14.99
N LEU A 427 -13.03 3.13 14.52
CA LEU A 427 -12.70 4.29 15.33
C LEU A 427 -13.93 4.66 16.18
N LYS A 428 -13.78 4.79 17.48
CA LYS A 428 -14.83 5.28 18.37
C LYS A 428 -14.85 6.81 18.33
N LEU A 429 -16.01 7.34 18.03
CA LEU A 429 -16.27 8.78 17.96
C LEU A 429 -17.39 9.14 18.94
N PRO A 430 -17.51 10.39 19.36
CA PRO A 430 -18.64 10.85 20.18
C PRO A 430 -20.02 10.56 19.56
N SER A 431 -20.08 10.58 18.22
CA SER A 431 -21.29 10.31 17.44
C SER A 431 -21.55 8.82 17.17
N GLY A 432 -20.67 7.90 17.61
CA GLY A 432 -20.78 6.48 17.38
C GLY A 432 -19.51 5.83 16.87
N GLU A 433 -19.63 4.68 16.19
CA GLU A 433 -18.48 3.97 15.64
C GLU A 433 -18.33 4.22 14.14
N LEU A 434 -17.12 4.62 13.72
CA LEU A 434 -16.71 4.62 12.33
C LEU A 434 -15.93 3.34 12.05
N ARG A 435 -16.56 2.39 11.34
CA ARG A 435 -15.91 1.17 10.91
C ARG A 435 -14.86 1.46 9.84
N ASN A 436 -13.66 0.90 10.01
CA ASN A 436 -12.64 0.92 8.98
C ASN A 436 -13.07 0.07 7.79
N LYS A 437 -13.02 0.66 6.58
CA LYS A 437 -13.56 0.06 5.35
C LYS A 437 -12.61 0.25 4.19
N LYS A 438 -12.59 -0.78 3.33
CA LYS A 438 -11.87 -0.76 2.06
C LYS A 438 -10.38 -0.47 2.26
N SER A 439 -9.68 -1.43 2.86
CA SER A 439 -8.22 -1.35 3.00
C SER A 439 -7.57 -1.49 1.63
N ILE A 440 -6.92 -0.42 1.17
CA ILE A 440 -6.40 -0.38 -0.20
C ILE A 440 -4.88 -0.57 -0.22
N ASN A 441 -4.15 0.10 0.64
CA ASN A 441 -2.70 0.02 0.68
C ASN A 441 -2.22 -0.17 2.11
N LEU A 442 -1.02 -0.70 2.25
CA LEU A 442 -0.35 -0.80 3.54
C LEU A 442 1.16 -0.68 3.39
N VAL A 443 1.81 -0.26 4.46
CA VAL A 443 3.26 -0.21 4.55
C VAL A 443 3.73 -0.70 5.92
N TYR A 444 4.82 -1.45 5.95
CA TYR A 444 5.53 -1.79 7.17
C TYR A 444 6.56 -0.70 7.47
N VAL A 445 6.52 -0.13 8.66
CA VAL A 445 7.36 1.01 9.04
C VAL A 445 8.22 0.64 10.25
N ARG A 446 9.53 0.82 10.11
CA ARG A 446 10.52 0.73 11.20
C ARG A 446 11.19 2.09 11.35
N PRO A 447 10.85 2.89 12.38
CA PRO A 447 11.48 4.19 12.60
C PRO A 447 13.00 4.07 12.78
N GLY A 448 13.74 4.90 12.02
CA GLY A 448 15.21 4.88 12.02
C GLY A 448 15.86 3.86 11.08
N TYR A 449 15.09 2.96 10.46
CA TYR A 449 15.60 2.04 9.45
C TYR A 449 15.73 2.74 8.10
N LYS A 450 16.91 2.67 7.50
CA LYS A 450 17.14 3.24 6.16
C LYS A 450 16.86 2.20 5.09
N GLY A 451 16.12 2.59 4.05
CA GLY A 451 15.83 1.72 2.90
C GLY A 451 14.43 1.12 2.85
N GLN A 452 13.48 1.58 3.66
CA GLN A 452 12.09 1.08 3.63
C GLN A 452 11.34 1.35 2.33
N THR A 453 11.79 2.32 1.55
CA THR A 453 11.23 2.67 0.23
C THR A 453 11.92 1.98 -0.93
N SER A 454 12.84 1.10 -0.67
CA SER A 454 13.62 0.38 -1.70
C SER A 454 13.04 -0.99 -1.99
#